data_8d9eabd526de301a4010ea1689294735
#
_entry.id   8d9eabd526de301a4010ea1689294735
#
_cell.length_a   1.000
_cell.length_b   1.000
_cell.length_c   1.000
_cell.angle_alpha   90.00
_cell.angle_beta   90.00
_cell.angle_gamma   90.00
#
_symmetry.space_group_name_H-M   'P 1'
#
loop_
_entity.id
_entity.type
_entity.pdbx_description
1 polymer ?
#
loop_
_entity_poly.entity_id
_entity_poly.type
_entity_poly.pdbx_seq_one_letter_code
_entity_poly.pdbx_strand_id
1 'polypeptide(L)'
;MPLAMHIVLWTLGAVAVLLFLVYLIGGYFMYRVAIRRDDKRQNKCWELPMSKRDSESDEDFARMKEGEAFVKGRLAEFVTITARDGLKLTARVFEHPEARGMFVMVHGYRSSSLGDFSGAVKPVYDMGYSLFLIDQRGHGRSEGKNVCFGAFERYDVVDWANYIKQRWPGLPVVMDGVSMGSGTVMLGCGVGYPDNVKAIIADCGYTTPGAICRSVLHKHMHLPTFPIYYGGRLWKKLLAKYDIDKISATDALKKLSDKSLYPHPIPILIAHGHKDGFVPYAMSEENIKSLEDKDGNLLPFAEFFTSEEADHGMSFMKDYDGYMAAIGRLFDKAGLPHDKVEEPAFVPETPVSELTRDDADTGMIYTIN
;
A
#
# COMPACT_ATOMS: atom_id res chain seq x y z
N MET A 1 37.35 -47.64 4.16
CA MET A 1 36.61 -46.70 5.07
C MET A 1 35.74 -47.52 6.02
N PRO A 2 35.71 -47.21 7.33
CA PRO A 2 34.82 -47.91 8.27
C PRO A 2 33.32 -47.74 7.87
N LEU A 3 32.50 -48.80 8.08
CA LEU A 3 31.09 -48.80 7.77
C LEU A 3 30.36 -47.57 8.35
N ALA A 4 30.72 -47.16 9.57
CA ALA A 4 30.19 -45.96 10.23
C ALA A 4 30.41 -44.70 9.42
N MET A 5 31.52 -44.55 8.77
CA MET A 5 31.85 -43.37 7.92
C MET A 5 30.99 -43.35 6.64
N HIS A 6 30.72 -44.49 6.04
CA HIS A 6 29.80 -44.57 4.90
C HIS A 6 28.37 -44.19 5.32
N ILE A 7 27.87 -44.70 6.47
CA ILE A 7 26.53 -44.33 6.98
C ILE A 7 26.44 -42.82 7.21
N VAL A 8 27.45 -42.21 7.85
CA VAL A 8 27.48 -40.77 8.08
C VAL A 8 27.45 -39.96 6.76
N LEU A 9 28.26 -40.35 5.78
CA LEU A 9 28.31 -39.68 4.49
C LEU A 9 27.00 -39.79 3.71
N TRP A 10 26.38 -41.00 3.71
CA TRP A 10 25.06 -41.18 3.07
C TRP A 10 23.96 -40.37 3.77
N THR A 11 23.96 -40.32 5.12
CA THR A 11 23.02 -39.51 5.89
C THR A 11 23.17 -38.03 5.58
N LEU A 12 24.40 -37.51 5.59
CA LEU A 12 24.68 -36.11 5.23
C LEU A 12 24.25 -35.79 3.79
N GLY A 13 24.52 -36.72 2.85
CA GLY A 13 24.09 -36.59 1.46
C GLY A 13 22.57 -36.55 1.34
N ALA A 14 21.85 -37.43 2.04
CA ALA A 14 20.39 -37.45 2.05
C ALA A 14 19.80 -36.18 2.64
N VAL A 15 20.36 -35.68 3.76
CA VAL A 15 19.95 -34.40 4.36
C VAL A 15 20.18 -33.24 3.40
N ALA A 16 21.35 -33.17 2.74
CA ALA A 16 21.64 -32.12 1.75
C ALA A 16 20.66 -32.13 0.57
N VAL A 17 20.33 -33.32 0.05
CA VAL A 17 19.33 -33.47 -1.01
C VAL A 17 17.95 -33.02 -0.53
N LEU A 18 17.54 -33.42 0.68
CA LEU A 18 16.28 -32.99 1.26
C LEU A 18 16.18 -31.47 1.40
N LEU A 19 17.21 -30.83 1.96
CA LEU A 19 17.27 -29.38 2.07
C LEU A 19 17.24 -28.68 0.70
N PHE A 20 17.89 -29.25 -0.29
CA PHE A 20 17.85 -28.72 -1.67
C PHE A 20 16.46 -28.86 -2.29
N LEU A 21 15.76 -29.97 -2.06
CA LEU A 21 14.38 -30.13 -2.51
C LEU A 21 13.44 -29.15 -1.82
N VAL A 22 13.58 -28.97 -0.50
CA VAL A 22 12.80 -27.96 0.24
C VAL A 22 13.11 -26.54 -0.26
N TYR A 23 14.36 -26.26 -0.56
CA TYR A 23 14.76 -24.98 -1.17
C TYR A 23 14.07 -24.73 -2.52
N LEU A 24 14.04 -25.71 -3.40
CA LEU A 24 13.41 -25.56 -4.72
C LEU A 24 11.89 -25.60 -4.66
N ILE A 25 11.33 -26.69 -4.10
CA ILE A 25 9.88 -26.96 -4.13
C ILE A 25 9.17 -26.02 -3.14
N GLY A 26 9.65 -25.96 -1.91
CA GLY A 26 9.10 -25.06 -0.88
C GLY A 26 9.21 -23.59 -1.28
N GLY A 27 10.35 -23.21 -1.88
CA GLY A 27 10.54 -21.87 -2.43
C GLY A 27 9.60 -21.55 -3.59
N TYR A 28 9.34 -22.50 -4.50
CA TYR A 28 8.37 -22.34 -5.58
C TYR A 28 6.95 -22.21 -5.02
N PHE A 29 6.59 -23.04 -4.05
CA PHE A 29 5.29 -22.95 -3.39
C PHE A 29 5.11 -21.59 -2.72
N MET A 30 6.11 -21.09 -1.98
CA MET A 30 6.09 -19.75 -1.38
C MET A 30 5.91 -18.67 -2.44
N TYR A 31 6.66 -18.73 -3.57
CA TYR A 31 6.45 -17.81 -4.68
C TYR A 31 4.99 -17.83 -5.17
N ARG A 32 4.43 -19.02 -5.38
CA ARG A 32 3.05 -19.21 -5.85
C ARG A 32 2.03 -18.63 -4.88
N VAL A 33 2.21 -18.85 -3.59
CA VAL A 33 1.27 -18.42 -2.55
C VAL A 33 1.40 -16.94 -2.23
N ALA A 34 2.63 -16.42 -2.11
CA ALA A 34 2.84 -15.06 -1.64
C ALA A 34 2.91 -14.01 -2.77
N ILE A 35 3.40 -14.40 -3.94
CA ILE A 35 3.71 -13.42 -5.02
C ILE A 35 2.68 -13.45 -6.13
N ARG A 36 2.22 -14.64 -6.53
CA ARG A 36 1.35 -14.75 -7.69
C ARG A 36 -0.06 -14.23 -7.38
N ARG A 37 -0.65 -13.50 -8.34
CA ARG A 37 -2.03 -13.03 -8.28
C ARG A 37 -3.00 -14.17 -8.02
N ASP A 38 -3.94 -13.96 -7.14
CA ASP A 38 -5.10 -14.83 -6.91
C ASP A 38 -6.32 -14.28 -7.66
N ASP A 39 -6.49 -14.72 -8.90
CA ASP A 39 -7.55 -14.20 -9.79
C ASP A 39 -8.96 -14.42 -9.21
N LYS A 40 -9.19 -15.52 -8.49
CA LYS A 40 -10.51 -15.81 -7.90
C LYS A 40 -10.91 -14.78 -6.85
N ARG A 41 -9.95 -14.34 -6.03
CA ARG A 41 -10.18 -13.33 -5.00
C ARG A 41 -10.16 -11.92 -5.58
N GLN A 42 -9.16 -11.61 -6.40
CA GLN A 42 -8.92 -10.25 -6.88
C GLN A 42 -9.99 -9.74 -7.83
N ASN A 43 -10.56 -10.60 -8.68
CA ASN A 43 -11.63 -10.19 -9.59
C ASN A 43 -12.94 -9.82 -8.88
N LYS A 44 -13.09 -10.16 -7.59
CA LYS A 44 -14.31 -9.94 -6.80
C LYS A 44 -14.10 -9.05 -5.58
N CYS A 45 -12.91 -8.50 -5.37
CA CYS A 45 -12.59 -7.78 -4.12
C CYS A 45 -13.50 -6.57 -3.85
N TRP A 46 -14.07 -5.93 -4.90
CA TRP A 46 -15.04 -4.85 -4.77
C TRP A 46 -16.48 -5.32 -4.54
N GLU A 47 -16.79 -6.54 -4.96
CA GLU A 47 -18.14 -7.13 -4.84
C GLU A 47 -18.32 -7.86 -3.52
N LEU A 48 -17.21 -8.24 -2.86
CA LEU A 48 -17.27 -8.95 -1.59
C LEU A 48 -17.85 -8.03 -0.51
N PRO A 49 -18.87 -8.49 0.22
CA PRO A 49 -19.40 -7.73 1.34
C PRO A 49 -18.33 -7.59 2.42
N MET A 50 -18.24 -6.42 3.03
CA MET A 50 -17.40 -6.25 4.19
C MET A 50 -17.90 -7.14 5.33
N SER A 51 -16.99 -7.86 5.94
CA SER A 51 -17.25 -8.66 7.14
C SER A 51 -16.53 -8.03 8.32
N LYS A 52 -17.21 -7.96 9.47
CA LYS A 52 -16.61 -7.52 10.72
C LYS A 52 -15.47 -8.46 11.12
N ARG A 53 -14.32 -7.89 11.48
CA ARG A 53 -13.19 -8.63 12.07
C ARG A 53 -13.32 -8.67 13.59
N ASP A 54 -12.72 -9.67 14.23
CA ASP A 54 -12.79 -9.82 15.70
C ASP A 54 -12.16 -8.62 16.44
N SER A 55 -11.22 -7.92 15.81
CA SER A 55 -10.56 -6.72 16.34
C SER A 55 -11.40 -5.44 16.21
N GLU A 56 -12.52 -5.47 15.49
CA GLU A 56 -13.36 -4.30 15.23
C GLU A 56 -14.51 -4.20 16.24
N SER A 57 -14.74 -2.99 16.78
CA SER A 57 -15.95 -2.68 17.54
C SER A 57 -17.17 -2.57 16.62
N ASP A 58 -18.38 -2.50 17.18
CA ASP A 58 -19.59 -2.25 16.41
C ASP A 58 -19.56 -0.86 15.76
N GLU A 59 -18.96 0.13 16.44
CA GLU A 59 -18.80 1.49 15.95
C GLU A 59 -17.81 1.55 14.78
N ASP A 60 -16.65 0.89 14.91
CA ASP A 60 -15.66 0.77 13.83
C ASP A 60 -16.31 0.17 12.57
N PHE A 61 -17.05 -0.93 12.75
CA PHE A 61 -17.72 -1.61 11.65
C PHE A 61 -18.84 -0.76 11.03
N ALA A 62 -19.60 -0.03 11.84
CA ALA A 62 -20.63 0.89 11.36
C ALA A 62 -20.03 2.01 10.49
N ARG A 63 -18.92 2.61 10.91
CA ARG A 63 -18.18 3.63 10.13
C ARG A 63 -17.66 3.07 8.80
N MET A 64 -17.13 1.87 8.80
CA MET A 64 -16.70 1.20 7.56
C MET A 64 -17.87 0.95 6.62
N LYS A 65 -19.03 0.53 7.15
CA LYS A 65 -20.26 0.33 6.37
C LYS A 65 -20.83 1.63 5.80
N GLU A 66 -20.76 2.72 6.56
CA GLU A 66 -21.14 4.05 6.07
C GLU A 66 -20.28 4.46 4.88
N GLY A 67 -18.95 4.32 4.98
CA GLY A 67 -18.05 4.64 3.88
C GLY A 67 -18.19 3.70 2.67
N GLU A 68 -18.47 2.41 2.89
CA GLU A 68 -18.81 1.47 1.82
C GLU A 68 -20.08 1.92 1.07
N ALA A 69 -21.13 2.26 1.81
CA ALA A 69 -22.39 2.73 1.24
C ALA A 69 -22.21 4.06 0.51
N PHE A 70 -21.42 4.98 1.09
CA PHE A 70 -21.08 6.27 0.49
C PHE A 70 -20.45 6.11 -0.89
N VAL A 71 -19.43 5.24 -1.03
CA VAL A 71 -18.74 4.99 -2.29
C VAL A 71 -19.63 4.24 -3.28
N LYS A 72 -20.34 3.18 -2.83
CA LYS A 72 -21.23 2.39 -3.70
C LYS A 72 -22.46 3.15 -4.17
N GLY A 73 -22.86 4.19 -3.47
CA GLY A 73 -23.97 5.05 -3.85
C GLY A 73 -23.61 6.14 -4.87
N ARG A 74 -22.35 6.24 -5.31
CA ARG A 74 -21.85 7.28 -6.23
C ARG A 74 -21.31 6.67 -7.51
N LEU A 75 -21.43 7.42 -8.62
CA LEU A 75 -20.75 7.08 -9.86
C LEU A 75 -19.24 7.27 -9.70
N ALA A 76 -18.49 6.25 -10.12
CA ALA A 76 -17.05 6.33 -10.23
C ALA A 76 -16.66 6.47 -11.70
N GLU A 77 -15.75 7.38 -11.99
CA GLU A 77 -15.01 7.32 -13.24
C GLU A 77 -13.92 6.25 -13.13
N PHE A 78 -13.81 5.39 -14.15
CA PHE A 78 -12.67 4.47 -14.26
C PHE A 78 -11.62 5.10 -15.15
N VAL A 79 -10.40 5.21 -14.63
CA VAL A 79 -9.25 5.71 -15.37
C VAL A 79 -8.20 4.63 -15.50
N THR A 80 -7.49 4.63 -16.62
CA THR A 80 -6.46 3.62 -16.92
C THR A 80 -5.20 4.30 -17.41
N ILE A 81 -4.05 3.91 -16.85
CA ILE A 81 -2.73 4.28 -17.36
C ILE A 81 -1.97 3.05 -17.85
N THR A 82 -0.99 3.27 -18.71
CA THR A 82 -0.02 2.24 -19.09
C THR A 82 1.25 2.42 -18.26
N ALA A 83 1.55 1.44 -17.39
CA ALA A 83 2.76 1.43 -16.58
C ALA A 83 4.03 1.33 -17.46
N ARG A 84 5.19 1.64 -16.89
CA ARG A 84 6.51 1.63 -17.58
C ARG A 84 6.87 0.28 -18.20
N ASP A 85 6.29 -0.80 -17.70
CA ASP A 85 6.48 -2.17 -18.20
C ASP A 85 5.33 -2.67 -19.10
N GLY A 86 4.43 -1.76 -19.50
CA GLY A 86 3.34 -2.00 -20.46
C GLY A 86 2.06 -2.55 -19.85
N LEU A 87 1.98 -2.77 -18.52
CA LEU A 87 0.74 -3.19 -17.86
C LEU A 87 -0.29 -2.06 -17.84
N LYS A 88 -1.54 -2.38 -18.07
CA LYS A 88 -2.66 -1.46 -17.84
C LYS A 88 -3.04 -1.47 -16.36
N LEU A 89 -3.01 -0.30 -15.74
CA LEU A 89 -3.38 -0.10 -14.34
C LEU A 89 -4.65 0.74 -14.29
N THR A 90 -5.56 0.39 -13.39
CA THR A 90 -6.88 0.99 -13.26
C THR A 90 -7.04 1.64 -11.89
N ALA A 91 -7.73 2.77 -11.87
CA ALA A 91 -8.20 3.42 -10.65
C ALA A 91 -9.66 3.86 -10.79
N ARG A 92 -10.33 4.06 -9.66
CA ARG A 92 -11.66 4.67 -9.57
C ARG A 92 -11.52 6.06 -9.00
N VAL A 93 -12.18 7.02 -9.64
CA VAL A 93 -12.18 8.42 -9.23
C VAL A 93 -13.59 8.82 -8.82
N PHE A 94 -13.71 9.43 -7.65
CA PHE A 94 -14.93 10.07 -7.16
C PHE A 94 -14.60 11.55 -7.00
N GLU A 95 -14.95 12.35 -7.99
CA GLU A 95 -14.65 13.77 -7.98
C GLU A 95 -15.53 14.50 -6.95
N HIS A 96 -14.92 15.36 -6.14
CA HIS A 96 -15.64 16.32 -5.32
C HIS A 96 -15.96 17.56 -6.19
N PRO A 97 -17.20 18.10 -6.16
CA PRO A 97 -17.57 19.25 -7.01
C PRO A 97 -16.69 20.49 -6.80
N GLU A 98 -16.20 20.68 -5.58
CA GLU A 98 -15.30 21.76 -5.18
C GLU A 98 -13.98 21.19 -4.69
N ALA A 99 -13.31 20.38 -5.53
CA ALA A 99 -12.13 19.64 -5.13
C ALA A 99 -10.99 20.57 -4.67
N ARG A 100 -10.60 20.46 -3.40
CA ARG A 100 -9.44 21.12 -2.79
C ARG A 100 -8.13 20.36 -3.04
N GLY A 101 -8.24 19.08 -3.42
CA GLY A 101 -7.14 18.19 -3.70
C GLY A 101 -7.61 16.79 -4.09
N MET A 102 -6.67 15.91 -4.35
CA MET A 102 -6.91 14.51 -4.69
C MET A 102 -6.25 13.61 -3.66
N PHE A 103 -7.02 12.72 -3.04
CA PHE A 103 -6.51 11.68 -2.15
C PHE A 103 -6.31 10.38 -2.92
N VAL A 104 -5.06 9.99 -3.11
CA VAL A 104 -4.69 8.73 -3.78
C VAL A 104 -4.53 7.64 -2.73
N MET A 105 -5.47 6.70 -2.70
CA MET A 105 -5.55 5.63 -1.70
C MET A 105 -4.97 4.33 -2.24
N VAL A 106 -3.89 3.87 -1.59
CA VAL A 106 -3.05 2.74 -2.01
C VAL A 106 -3.22 1.59 -1.01
N HIS A 107 -3.99 0.58 -1.43
CA HIS A 107 -4.39 -0.53 -0.56
C HIS A 107 -3.27 -1.51 -0.21
N GLY A 108 -3.50 -2.34 0.80
CA GLY A 108 -2.61 -3.38 1.26
C GLY A 108 -2.58 -4.64 0.38
N TYR A 109 -1.80 -5.61 0.84
CA TYR A 109 -1.59 -6.89 0.18
C TYR A 109 -2.90 -7.69 0.05
N ARG A 110 -3.25 -8.05 -1.18
CA ARG A 110 -4.45 -8.84 -1.51
C ARG A 110 -5.76 -8.25 -0.98
N SER A 111 -5.81 -6.93 -0.83
CA SER A 111 -6.97 -6.16 -0.45
C SER A 111 -7.51 -5.35 -1.64
N SER A 112 -8.33 -4.38 -1.37
CA SER A 112 -8.81 -3.35 -2.29
C SER A 112 -8.83 -2.01 -1.58
N SER A 113 -8.83 -0.90 -2.33
CA SER A 113 -8.90 0.43 -1.71
C SER A 113 -10.16 0.61 -0.88
N LEU A 114 -11.32 0.09 -1.32
CA LEU A 114 -12.53 0.12 -0.50
C LEU A 114 -12.40 -0.75 0.76
N GLY A 115 -11.74 -1.91 0.65
CA GLY A 115 -11.53 -2.81 1.79
C GLY A 115 -10.69 -2.19 2.92
N ASP A 116 -9.69 -1.39 2.56
CA ASP A 116 -8.78 -0.81 3.55
C ASP A 116 -9.16 0.63 3.96
N PHE A 117 -9.82 1.39 3.07
CA PHE A 117 -10.12 2.81 3.30
C PHE A 117 -11.60 3.11 3.53
N SER A 118 -12.47 2.10 3.67
CA SER A 118 -13.91 2.32 3.85
C SER A 118 -14.23 3.27 5.01
N GLY A 119 -13.50 3.20 6.12
CA GLY A 119 -13.68 4.13 7.23
C GLY A 119 -13.20 5.56 6.97
N ALA A 120 -12.28 5.74 6.00
CA ALA A 120 -11.64 7.03 5.71
C ALA A 120 -12.25 7.76 4.51
N VAL A 121 -12.87 7.05 3.55
CA VAL A 121 -13.36 7.67 2.29
C VAL A 121 -14.32 8.82 2.53
N LYS A 122 -15.30 8.67 3.44
CA LYS A 122 -16.26 9.74 3.72
C LYS A 122 -15.63 10.92 4.47
N PRO A 123 -14.89 10.74 5.58
CA PRO A 123 -14.16 11.82 6.22
C PRO A 123 -13.25 12.63 5.28
N VAL A 124 -12.54 11.96 4.38
CA VAL A 124 -11.68 12.60 3.39
C VAL A 124 -12.50 13.40 2.37
N TYR A 125 -13.59 12.84 1.89
CA TYR A 125 -14.49 13.54 0.98
C TYR A 125 -15.14 14.76 1.65
N ASP A 126 -15.55 14.65 2.93
CA ASP A 126 -16.13 15.74 3.72
C ASP A 126 -15.13 16.91 3.94
N MET A 127 -13.82 16.66 3.83
CA MET A 127 -12.79 17.72 3.81
C MET A 127 -12.64 18.38 2.43
N GLY A 128 -13.43 17.99 1.44
CA GLY A 128 -13.40 18.56 0.08
C GLY A 128 -12.36 17.92 -0.84
N TYR A 129 -11.91 16.70 -0.56
CA TYR A 129 -10.96 15.98 -1.43
C TYR A 129 -11.68 14.99 -2.33
N SER A 130 -11.32 14.99 -3.60
CA SER A 130 -11.66 13.92 -4.52
C SER A 130 -10.94 12.63 -4.12
N LEU A 131 -11.59 11.47 -4.30
CA LEU A 131 -11.03 10.17 -3.99
C LEU A 131 -10.49 9.51 -5.25
N PHE A 132 -9.25 9.04 -5.20
CA PHE A 132 -8.57 8.32 -6.27
C PHE A 132 -8.15 6.95 -5.75
N LEU A 133 -9.01 5.95 -5.95
CA LEU A 133 -8.86 4.60 -5.40
C LEU A 133 -8.16 3.71 -6.41
N ILE A 134 -6.85 3.48 -6.25
CA ILE A 134 -6.09 2.65 -7.19
C ILE A 134 -6.31 1.16 -6.93
N ASP A 135 -6.37 0.38 -8.01
CA ASP A 135 -6.11 -1.05 -7.96
C ASP A 135 -4.61 -1.26 -8.24
N GLN A 136 -3.80 -1.65 -7.26
CA GLN A 136 -2.37 -1.88 -7.50
C GLN A 136 -2.17 -3.02 -8.51
N ARG A 137 -1.01 -3.04 -9.21
CA ARG A 137 -0.69 -4.16 -10.12
C ARG A 137 -0.94 -5.52 -9.47
N GLY A 138 -1.49 -6.47 -10.22
CA GLY A 138 -1.86 -7.78 -9.70
C GLY A 138 -3.10 -7.80 -8.80
N HIS A 139 -3.84 -6.70 -8.69
CA HIS A 139 -5.08 -6.58 -7.92
C HIS A 139 -6.21 -5.99 -8.76
N GLY A 140 -7.44 -6.26 -8.34
CA GLY A 140 -8.64 -5.67 -8.91
C GLY A 140 -8.69 -5.75 -10.44
N ARG A 141 -8.94 -4.60 -11.08
CA ARG A 141 -8.99 -4.45 -12.55
C ARG A 141 -7.62 -4.22 -13.18
N SER A 142 -6.60 -3.88 -12.39
CA SER A 142 -5.24 -3.71 -12.89
C SER A 142 -4.65 -5.03 -13.35
N GLU A 143 -3.86 -4.96 -14.43
CA GLU A 143 -3.12 -6.10 -14.94
C GLU A 143 -1.96 -6.47 -14.00
N GLY A 144 -1.31 -7.56 -14.31
CA GLY A 144 -0.16 -8.08 -13.58
C GLY A 144 -0.41 -9.48 -13.02
N LYS A 145 0.60 -10.33 -13.17
CA LYS A 145 0.57 -11.74 -12.69
C LYS A 145 1.14 -11.89 -11.29
N ASN A 146 1.79 -10.86 -10.78
CA ASN A 146 2.53 -10.90 -9.52
C ASN A 146 2.24 -9.65 -8.69
N VAL A 147 2.20 -9.83 -7.38
CA VAL A 147 2.27 -8.77 -6.38
C VAL A 147 3.74 -8.55 -6.06
N CYS A 148 4.25 -7.33 -6.21
CA CYS A 148 5.67 -7.07 -6.18
C CYS A 148 6.17 -6.35 -4.91
N PHE A 149 5.28 -6.15 -3.92
CA PHE A 149 5.62 -5.57 -2.62
C PHE A 149 6.37 -4.22 -2.72
N GLY A 150 5.90 -3.34 -3.59
CA GLY A 150 6.50 -2.03 -3.81
C GLY A 150 7.68 -2.02 -4.79
N ALA A 151 8.15 -3.18 -5.29
CA ALA A 151 9.28 -3.23 -6.22
C ALA A 151 8.99 -2.53 -7.55
N PHE A 152 7.83 -2.74 -8.10
CA PHE A 152 7.33 -2.06 -9.28
C PHE A 152 6.23 -1.05 -8.94
N GLU A 153 5.41 -1.35 -7.94
CA GLU A 153 4.33 -0.49 -7.47
C GLU A 153 4.80 0.94 -7.11
N ARG A 154 6.06 1.10 -6.66
CA ARG A 154 6.66 2.42 -6.40
C ARG A 154 6.75 3.31 -7.63
N TYR A 155 6.89 2.72 -8.82
CA TYR A 155 6.85 3.48 -10.08
C TYR A 155 5.41 3.81 -10.47
N ASP A 156 4.49 2.87 -10.23
CA ASP A 156 3.07 3.04 -10.55
C ASP A 156 2.46 4.22 -9.78
N VAL A 157 2.75 4.34 -8.48
CA VAL A 157 2.21 5.45 -7.67
C VAL A 157 2.76 6.81 -8.10
N VAL A 158 4.01 6.86 -8.58
CA VAL A 158 4.58 8.08 -9.16
C VAL A 158 3.95 8.38 -10.53
N ASP A 159 3.71 7.36 -11.35
CA ASP A 159 3.07 7.50 -12.64
C ASP A 159 1.60 7.94 -12.47
N TRP A 160 0.87 7.45 -11.45
CA TRP A 160 -0.45 7.94 -11.08
C TRP A 160 -0.43 9.43 -10.66
N ALA A 161 0.55 9.84 -9.86
CA ALA A 161 0.69 11.24 -9.46
C ALA A 161 0.96 12.16 -10.67
N ASN A 162 1.77 11.69 -11.64
CA ASN A 162 1.98 12.40 -12.91
C ASN A 162 0.72 12.46 -13.77
N TYR A 163 -0.05 11.36 -13.84
CA TYR A 163 -1.34 11.34 -14.53
C TYR A 163 -2.30 12.38 -13.95
N ILE A 164 -2.42 12.43 -12.61
CA ILE A 164 -3.27 13.41 -11.93
C ILE A 164 -2.81 14.83 -12.23
N LYS A 165 -1.49 15.08 -12.20
CA LYS A 165 -0.92 16.40 -12.55
C LYS A 165 -1.29 16.86 -13.97
N GLN A 166 -1.34 15.93 -14.92
CA GLN A 166 -1.70 16.25 -16.31
C GLN A 166 -3.21 16.45 -16.48
N ARG A 167 -4.02 15.62 -15.83
CA ARG A 167 -5.47 15.62 -16.00
C ARG A 167 -6.15 16.75 -15.20
N TRP A 168 -5.67 17.04 -14.00
CA TRP A 168 -6.17 18.08 -13.11
C TRP A 168 -5.04 19.06 -12.73
N PRO A 169 -4.63 19.93 -13.66
CA PRO A 169 -3.51 20.84 -13.41
C PRO A 169 -3.77 21.74 -12.20
N GLY A 170 -2.78 21.83 -11.32
CA GLY A 170 -2.85 22.67 -10.12
C GLY A 170 -3.51 21.97 -8.91
N LEU A 171 -4.15 20.81 -9.08
CA LEU A 171 -4.76 20.09 -7.96
C LEU A 171 -3.68 19.41 -7.09
N PRO A 172 -3.58 19.74 -5.77
CA PRO A 172 -2.64 19.08 -4.88
C PRO A 172 -3.04 17.61 -4.63
N VAL A 173 -2.04 16.76 -4.44
CA VAL A 173 -2.20 15.33 -4.22
C VAL A 173 -1.71 14.94 -2.85
N VAL A 174 -2.50 14.14 -2.13
CA VAL A 174 -2.11 13.41 -0.93
C VAL A 174 -1.98 11.93 -1.30
N MET A 175 -0.80 11.35 -1.07
CA MET A 175 -0.57 9.91 -1.25
C MET A 175 -0.81 9.20 0.08
N ASP A 176 -1.80 8.34 0.15
CA ASP A 176 -2.18 7.61 1.36
C ASP A 176 -2.08 6.11 1.14
N GLY A 177 -1.27 5.43 1.95
CA GLY A 177 -1.02 4.00 1.82
C GLY A 177 -1.17 3.25 3.14
N VAL A 178 -1.82 2.09 3.07
CA VAL A 178 -1.97 1.16 4.21
C VAL A 178 -1.18 -0.12 3.96
N SER A 179 -0.40 -0.59 4.93
CA SER A 179 0.32 -1.86 4.89
C SER A 179 1.27 -1.96 3.67
N MET A 180 1.00 -2.84 2.71
CA MET A 180 1.77 -2.90 1.46
C MET A 180 1.68 -1.57 0.69
N GLY A 181 0.53 -0.91 0.71
CA GLY A 181 0.34 0.42 0.14
C GLY A 181 1.22 1.47 0.81
N SER A 182 1.34 1.42 2.14
CA SER A 182 2.27 2.25 2.91
C SER A 182 3.72 2.04 2.46
N GLY A 183 4.17 0.78 2.37
CA GLY A 183 5.47 0.46 1.81
C GLY A 183 5.66 1.00 0.39
N THR A 184 4.60 0.94 -0.42
CA THR A 184 4.61 1.43 -1.81
C THR A 184 4.78 2.95 -1.86
N VAL A 185 4.01 3.73 -1.08
CA VAL A 185 4.13 5.21 -1.10
C VAL A 185 5.45 5.68 -0.52
N MET A 186 5.97 5.03 0.52
CA MET A 186 7.30 5.32 1.05
C MET A 186 8.40 5.05 -0.01
N LEU A 187 8.32 3.92 -0.70
CA LEU A 187 9.27 3.58 -1.77
C LEU A 187 9.17 4.52 -2.97
N GLY A 188 8.01 5.10 -3.24
CA GLY A 188 7.79 6.16 -4.23
C GLY A 188 8.65 7.40 -3.97
N CYS A 189 8.93 7.73 -2.70
CA CYS A 189 9.84 8.82 -2.33
C CYS A 189 11.24 8.67 -2.96
N GLY A 190 11.72 7.43 -3.09
CA GLY A 190 13.01 7.16 -3.71
C GLY A 190 13.01 7.21 -5.25
N VAL A 191 11.84 7.17 -5.87
CA VAL A 191 11.65 7.35 -7.32
C VAL A 191 11.56 8.82 -7.69
N GLY A 192 10.95 9.63 -6.85
CA GLY A 192 10.71 11.06 -7.02
C GLY A 192 9.27 11.36 -7.43
N TYR A 193 8.48 11.82 -6.47
CA TYR A 193 7.13 12.32 -6.73
C TYR A 193 7.17 13.67 -7.45
N PRO A 194 6.21 13.93 -8.35
CA PRO A 194 6.06 15.25 -8.96
C PRO A 194 5.60 16.28 -7.93
N ASP A 195 5.76 17.56 -8.27
CA ASP A 195 5.54 18.71 -7.39
C ASP A 195 4.08 18.93 -6.95
N ASN A 196 3.10 18.27 -7.61
CA ASN A 196 1.71 18.26 -7.16
C ASN A 196 1.48 17.36 -5.94
N VAL A 197 2.38 16.42 -5.60
CA VAL A 197 2.30 15.66 -4.34
C VAL A 197 2.73 16.55 -3.20
N LYS A 198 1.80 16.85 -2.28
CA LYS A 198 1.98 17.79 -1.18
C LYS A 198 2.07 17.13 0.18
N ALA A 199 1.53 15.93 0.34
CA ALA A 199 1.61 15.18 1.58
C ALA A 199 1.62 13.66 1.32
N ILE A 200 2.20 12.91 2.25
CA ILE A 200 2.24 11.45 2.24
C ILE A 200 1.76 10.93 3.59
N ILE A 201 0.88 9.94 3.58
CA ILE A 201 0.44 9.19 4.75
C ILE A 201 0.83 7.73 4.54
N ALA A 202 1.52 7.15 5.53
CA ALA A 202 2.05 5.79 5.45
C ALA A 202 1.71 5.01 6.74
N ASP A 203 0.57 4.29 6.74
CA ASP A 203 0.10 3.54 7.90
C ASP A 203 0.55 2.08 7.86
N CYS A 204 1.07 1.56 8.97
CA CYS A 204 1.53 0.20 9.24
C CYS A 204 2.46 -0.39 8.16
N GLY A 205 3.38 0.44 7.64
CA GLY A 205 4.31 0.04 6.59
C GLY A 205 5.55 -0.71 7.09
N TYR A 206 6.21 -1.43 6.19
CA TYR A 206 7.44 -2.18 6.46
C TYR A 206 8.68 -1.42 6.01
N THR A 207 9.86 -1.81 6.57
CA THR A 207 11.17 -1.24 6.19
C THR A 207 11.65 -1.75 4.83
N THR A 208 11.52 -3.07 4.61
CA THR A 208 11.86 -3.71 3.33
C THR A 208 10.89 -4.85 3.01
N PRO A 209 10.60 -5.10 1.73
CA PRO A 209 9.80 -6.26 1.34
C PRO A 209 10.39 -7.58 1.84
N GLY A 210 11.71 -7.68 1.89
CA GLY A 210 12.40 -8.87 2.42
C GLY A 210 12.18 -9.06 3.92
N ALA A 211 12.18 -7.97 4.71
CA ALA A 211 11.97 -8.03 6.15
C ALA A 211 10.57 -8.50 6.50
N ILE A 212 9.52 -7.93 5.86
CA ILE A 212 8.14 -8.37 6.11
C ILE A 212 7.92 -9.82 5.66
N CYS A 213 8.45 -10.25 4.51
CA CYS A 213 8.33 -11.64 4.08
C CYS A 213 8.98 -12.62 5.09
N ARG A 214 10.12 -12.28 5.67
CA ARG A 214 10.77 -13.10 6.71
C ARG A 214 9.96 -13.09 7.99
N SER A 215 9.43 -11.95 8.40
CA SER A 215 8.56 -11.83 9.59
C SER A 215 7.32 -12.71 9.47
N VAL A 216 6.61 -12.63 8.36
CA VAL A 216 5.42 -13.45 8.08
C VAL A 216 5.75 -14.93 8.07
N LEU A 217 6.85 -15.32 7.40
CA LEU A 217 7.26 -16.71 7.35
C LEU A 217 7.55 -17.28 8.75
N HIS A 218 8.24 -16.50 9.60
CA HIS A 218 8.61 -16.94 10.95
C HIS A 218 7.44 -16.85 11.94
N LYS A 219 6.78 -15.69 12.02
CA LYS A 219 5.76 -15.43 13.06
C LYS A 219 4.40 -16.05 12.75
N HIS A 220 3.96 -16.04 11.47
CA HIS A 220 2.61 -16.48 11.11
C HIS A 220 2.58 -17.89 10.51
N MET A 221 3.64 -18.27 9.77
CA MET A 221 3.68 -19.60 9.16
C MET A 221 4.48 -20.60 10.02
N HIS A 222 5.17 -20.15 11.07
CA HIS A 222 6.05 -20.94 11.94
C HIS A 222 7.10 -21.74 11.16
N LEU A 223 7.57 -21.19 10.03
CA LEU A 223 8.55 -21.82 9.17
C LEU A 223 9.92 -21.16 9.28
N PRO A 224 11.01 -21.92 9.16
CA PRO A 224 12.36 -21.36 9.17
C PRO A 224 12.63 -20.54 7.90
N THR A 225 13.37 -19.45 8.06
CA THR A 225 13.77 -18.61 6.92
C THR A 225 14.60 -19.41 5.90
N PHE A 226 15.59 -20.19 6.36
CA PHE A 226 16.32 -21.13 5.50
C PHE A 226 15.67 -22.52 5.57
N PRO A 227 15.49 -23.20 4.45
CA PRO A 227 15.84 -22.82 3.08
C PRO A 227 14.72 -22.11 2.29
N ILE A 228 13.48 -22.00 2.84
CA ILE A 228 12.24 -21.66 2.12
C ILE A 228 12.27 -20.23 1.56
N TYR A 229 12.65 -19.24 2.39
CA TYR A 229 12.73 -17.83 1.96
C TYR A 229 13.70 -17.64 0.80
N TYR A 230 14.89 -18.25 0.91
CA TYR A 230 15.92 -18.12 -0.13
C TYR A 230 15.53 -18.82 -1.44
N GLY A 231 14.82 -19.95 -1.34
CA GLY A 231 14.20 -20.61 -2.49
C GLY A 231 13.13 -19.74 -3.14
N GLY A 232 12.23 -19.14 -2.34
CA GLY A 232 11.24 -18.18 -2.82
C GLY A 232 11.86 -16.96 -3.47
N ARG A 233 12.97 -16.44 -2.91
CA ARG A 233 13.75 -15.35 -3.50
C ARG A 233 14.33 -15.73 -4.86
N LEU A 234 14.88 -16.96 -5.01
CA LEU A 234 15.36 -17.46 -6.30
C LEU A 234 14.24 -17.46 -7.34
N TRP A 235 13.12 -18.10 -7.04
CA TRP A 235 12.01 -18.20 -7.98
C TRP A 235 11.41 -16.85 -8.35
N LYS A 236 11.31 -15.94 -7.41
CA LYS A 236 10.88 -14.57 -7.66
C LYS A 236 11.84 -13.84 -8.60
N LYS A 237 13.14 -13.95 -8.38
CA LYS A 237 14.15 -13.36 -9.27
C LYS A 237 14.08 -13.93 -10.69
N LEU A 238 13.83 -15.23 -10.82
CA LEU A 238 13.72 -15.91 -12.11
C LEU A 238 12.41 -15.59 -12.85
N LEU A 239 11.26 -15.60 -12.13
CA LEU A 239 9.92 -15.52 -12.72
C LEU A 239 9.32 -14.11 -12.70
N ALA A 240 9.61 -13.32 -11.68
CA ALA A 240 9.11 -11.96 -11.52
C ALA A 240 10.19 -10.88 -11.78
N LYS A 241 11.44 -11.28 -11.97
CA LYS A 241 12.59 -10.46 -12.40
C LYS A 241 12.97 -9.30 -11.47
N TYR A 242 12.70 -9.40 -10.17
CA TYR A 242 13.14 -8.40 -9.19
C TYR A 242 13.71 -9.03 -7.91
N ASP A 243 14.49 -8.24 -7.17
CA ASP A 243 15.10 -8.65 -5.90
C ASP A 243 14.57 -7.76 -4.75
N ILE A 244 13.77 -8.36 -3.87
CA ILE A 244 13.13 -7.66 -2.75
C ILE A 244 14.09 -7.20 -1.67
N ASP A 245 15.26 -7.79 -1.56
CA ASP A 245 16.24 -7.40 -0.55
C ASP A 245 17.06 -6.16 -0.96
N LYS A 246 16.89 -5.69 -2.19
CA LYS A 246 17.52 -4.47 -2.70
C LYS A 246 16.64 -3.22 -2.62
N ILE A 247 15.49 -3.33 -1.97
CA ILE A 247 14.48 -2.28 -1.90
C ILE A 247 14.26 -1.94 -0.43
N SER A 248 14.45 -0.67 -0.08
CA SER A 248 14.38 -0.17 1.30
C SER A 248 13.50 1.07 1.37
N ALA A 249 12.47 1.04 2.22
CA ALA A 249 11.64 2.20 2.51
C ALA A 249 12.44 3.25 3.29
N THR A 250 13.29 2.83 4.23
CA THR A 250 14.15 3.75 5.00
C THR A 250 15.10 4.54 4.10
N ASP A 251 15.68 3.89 3.07
CA ASP A 251 16.56 4.59 2.13
C ASP A 251 15.78 5.50 1.18
N ALA A 252 14.55 5.11 0.81
CA ALA A 252 13.67 5.94 0.00
C ALA A 252 13.19 7.18 0.78
N LEU A 253 12.87 7.04 2.05
CA LEU A 253 12.46 8.14 2.93
C LEU A 253 13.56 9.20 3.11
N LYS A 254 14.83 8.79 3.24
CA LYS A 254 15.98 9.71 3.31
C LYS A 254 16.07 10.62 2.07
N LYS A 255 15.51 10.18 0.93
CA LYS A 255 15.48 10.99 -0.29
C LYS A 255 14.59 12.22 -0.19
N LEU A 256 13.64 12.28 0.75
CA LEU A 256 12.84 13.47 1.01
C LEU A 256 13.71 14.68 1.42
N SER A 257 14.89 14.45 1.99
CA SER A 257 15.87 15.49 2.32
C SER A 257 16.85 15.81 1.18
N ASP A 258 16.80 15.09 0.06
CA ASP A 258 17.67 15.30 -1.10
C ASP A 258 17.13 16.46 -1.95
N LYS A 259 17.72 17.65 -1.79
CA LYS A 259 17.28 18.87 -2.49
C LYS A 259 17.36 18.79 -4.01
N SER A 260 18.14 17.85 -4.56
CA SER A 260 18.19 17.62 -6.00
C SER A 260 16.95 16.91 -6.52
N LEU A 261 16.31 16.11 -5.68
CA LEU A 261 15.07 15.39 -5.98
C LEU A 261 13.85 16.16 -5.48
N TYR A 262 13.95 16.75 -4.29
CA TYR A 262 12.89 17.51 -3.64
C TYR A 262 13.44 18.89 -3.21
N PRO A 263 13.28 19.96 -4.02
CA PRO A 263 13.66 21.31 -3.61
C PRO A 263 13.03 21.72 -2.27
N HIS A 264 11.79 21.25 -2.03
CA HIS A 264 11.08 21.34 -0.76
C HIS A 264 10.67 19.92 -0.37
N PRO A 265 11.05 19.43 0.82
CA PRO A 265 10.65 18.11 1.31
C PRO A 265 9.12 17.99 1.31
N ILE A 266 8.61 16.82 0.91
CA ILE A 266 7.17 16.52 1.01
C ILE A 266 6.88 16.13 2.47
N PRO A 267 5.94 16.79 3.18
CA PRO A 267 5.48 16.39 4.49
C PRO A 267 4.98 14.94 4.50
N ILE A 268 5.37 14.20 5.54
CA ILE A 268 4.99 12.79 5.67
C ILE A 268 4.54 12.46 7.10
N LEU A 269 3.42 11.74 7.20
CA LEU A 269 2.94 11.09 8.41
C LEU A 269 3.22 9.59 8.31
N ILE A 270 3.98 9.05 9.25
CA ILE A 270 4.09 7.61 9.48
C ILE A 270 3.19 7.27 10.65
N ALA A 271 2.27 6.31 10.46
CA ALA A 271 1.34 5.85 11.48
C ALA A 271 1.52 4.36 11.74
N HIS A 272 1.27 3.89 12.99
CA HIS A 272 1.28 2.46 13.32
C HIS A 272 0.56 2.16 14.63
N GLY A 273 -0.11 1.02 14.68
CA GLY A 273 -0.70 0.49 15.90
C GLY A 273 0.31 -0.34 16.71
N HIS A 274 0.37 -0.12 18.03
CA HIS A 274 1.27 -0.89 18.91
C HIS A 274 0.94 -2.38 18.99
N LYS A 275 -0.35 -2.74 18.81
CA LYS A 275 -0.83 -4.13 18.82
C LYS A 275 -0.78 -4.81 17.44
N ASP A 276 -0.12 -4.19 16.46
CA ASP A 276 0.00 -4.78 15.12
C ASP A 276 0.71 -6.14 15.18
N GLY A 277 -0.11 -7.19 15.07
CA GLY A 277 0.36 -8.57 15.07
C GLY A 277 0.97 -9.00 13.73
N PHE A 278 0.74 -8.26 12.64
CA PHE A 278 1.15 -8.66 11.29
C PHE A 278 2.45 -7.97 10.83
N VAL A 279 2.48 -6.64 10.78
CA VAL A 279 3.69 -5.87 10.52
C VAL A 279 4.28 -5.42 11.86
N PRO A 280 5.49 -5.85 12.23
CA PRO A 280 6.08 -5.45 13.49
C PRO A 280 6.17 -3.92 13.64
N TYR A 281 5.65 -3.37 14.72
CA TYR A 281 5.71 -1.95 15.07
C TYR A 281 7.13 -1.36 14.96
N ALA A 282 8.14 -2.13 15.34
CA ALA A 282 9.55 -1.76 15.21
C ALA A 282 9.98 -1.38 13.78
N MET A 283 9.25 -1.84 12.76
CA MET A 283 9.54 -1.43 11.38
C MET A 283 9.18 0.04 11.14
N SER A 284 8.09 0.54 11.72
CA SER A 284 7.77 1.97 11.64
C SER A 284 8.68 2.83 12.51
N GLU A 285 9.13 2.31 13.67
CA GLU A 285 10.18 2.98 14.44
C GLU A 285 11.49 3.11 13.63
N GLU A 286 11.87 2.09 12.87
CA GLU A 286 13.04 2.16 12.00
C GLU A 286 12.82 3.13 10.82
N ASN A 287 11.61 3.15 10.24
CA ASN A 287 11.26 4.08 9.19
C ASN A 287 11.31 5.54 9.68
N ILE A 288 10.72 5.85 10.85
CA ILE A 288 10.71 7.21 11.38
C ILE A 288 12.11 7.69 11.80
N LYS A 289 12.95 6.80 12.34
CA LYS A 289 14.37 7.08 12.63
C LYS A 289 15.15 7.51 11.40
N SER A 290 14.75 7.06 10.21
CA SER A 290 15.40 7.50 8.96
C SER A 290 15.11 8.96 8.61
N LEU A 291 14.17 9.59 9.30
CA LEU A 291 13.75 10.99 9.17
C LEU A 291 14.15 11.83 10.39
N GLU A 292 15.11 11.37 11.18
CA GLU A 292 15.73 12.14 12.25
C GLU A 292 17.01 12.86 11.77
N ASP A 293 17.30 13.96 12.42
CA ASP A 293 18.58 14.66 12.26
C ASP A 293 19.70 13.96 13.06
N LYS A 294 20.92 14.52 12.97
CA LYS A 294 22.11 13.97 13.67
C LYS A 294 21.99 13.98 15.20
N ASP A 295 21.09 14.78 15.76
CA ASP A 295 20.84 14.93 17.19
C ASP A 295 19.65 14.08 17.65
N GLY A 296 19.02 13.31 16.75
CA GLY A 296 17.89 12.41 17.01
C GLY A 296 16.54 13.12 17.03
N ASN A 297 16.46 14.37 16.56
CA ASN A 297 15.20 15.07 16.45
C ASN A 297 14.53 14.78 15.12
N LEU A 298 13.23 14.58 15.15
CA LEU A 298 12.43 14.37 13.94
C LEU A 298 12.50 15.60 13.04
N LEU A 299 12.73 15.38 11.74
CA LEU A 299 12.78 16.44 10.76
C LEU A 299 11.43 17.18 10.67
N PRO A 300 11.42 18.53 10.47
CA PRO A 300 10.21 19.35 10.57
C PRO A 300 9.05 18.93 9.65
N PHE A 301 9.36 18.29 8.53
CA PHE A 301 8.37 17.78 7.58
C PHE A 301 7.83 16.39 7.92
N ALA A 302 8.36 15.72 8.94
CA ALA A 302 7.91 14.40 9.36
C ALA A 302 6.98 14.48 10.58
N GLU A 303 6.05 13.53 10.66
CA GLU A 303 5.16 13.26 11.79
C GLU A 303 5.16 11.76 12.09
N PHE A 304 5.03 11.42 13.37
CA PHE A 304 4.82 10.03 13.79
C PHE A 304 3.57 9.94 14.66
N PHE A 305 2.64 9.10 14.27
CA PHE A 305 1.43 8.81 15.03
C PHE A 305 1.42 7.35 15.45
N THR A 306 1.07 7.10 16.70
CA THR A 306 0.94 5.75 17.23
C THR A 306 -0.38 5.58 17.95
N SER A 307 -1.03 4.43 17.77
CA SER A 307 -2.25 4.05 18.48
C SER A 307 -1.97 2.84 19.37
N GLU A 308 -2.15 2.98 20.69
CA GLU A 308 -1.84 1.93 21.68
C GLU A 308 -2.69 0.66 21.49
N GLU A 309 -3.93 0.83 21.04
CA GLU A 309 -4.90 -0.27 20.96
C GLU A 309 -5.07 -0.83 19.54
N ALA A 310 -4.45 -0.21 18.53
CA ALA A 310 -4.67 -0.60 17.15
C ALA A 310 -3.85 -1.83 16.76
N ASP A 311 -4.55 -2.80 16.15
CA ASP A 311 -3.99 -3.90 15.39
C ASP A 311 -3.71 -3.44 13.93
N HIS A 312 -3.27 -4.35 13.07
CA HIS A 312 -2.84 -4.09 11.70
C HIS A 312 -3.88 -3.34 10.85
N GLY A 313 -3.50 -2.15 10.39
CA GLY A 313 -4.36 -1.29 9.55
C GLY A 313 -5.55 -0.70 10.29
N MET A 314 -5.52 -0.66 11.62
CA MET A 314 -6.62 -0.16 12.44
C MET A 314 -6.30 1.16 13.17
N SER A 315 -5.15 1.79 12.90
CA SER A 315 -4.73 3.02 13.57
C SER A 315 -5.77 4.13 13.44
N PHE A 316 -6.27 4.35 12.23
CA PHE A 316 -7.33 5.33 11.92
C PHE A 316 -8.64 5.04 12.66
N MET A 317 -9.03 3.77 12.78
CA MET A 317 -10.31 3.38 13.37
C MET A 317 -10.28 3.42 14.90
N LYS A 318 -9.17 2.97 15.52
CA LYS A 318 -9.06 2.82 16.96
C LYS A 318 -8.77 4.12 17.70
N ASP A 319 -8.15 5.06 17.04
CA ASP A 319 -7.90 6.41 17.58
C ASP A 319 -8.19 7.45 16.49
N TYR A 320 -9.48 7.53 16.14
CA TYR A 320 -9.96 8.39 15.06
C TYR A 320 -9.60 9.87 15.28
N ASP A 321 -9.86 10.39 16.47
CA ASP A 321 -9.62 11.81 16.76
C ASP A 321 -8.13 12.13 16.78
N GLY A 322 -7.32 11.27 17.39
CA GLY A 322 -5.86 11.40 17.39
C GLY A 322 -5.26 11.31 15.98
N TYR A 323 -5.76 10.37 15.17
CA TYR A 323 -5.31 10.21 13.79
C TYR A 323 -5.70 11.41 12.91
N MET A 324 -6.94 11.89 13.03
CA MET A 324 -7.41 13.10 12.33
C MET A 324 -6.63 14.35 12.76
N ALA A 325 -6.28 14.47 14.04
CA ALA A 325 -5.40 15.54 14.51
C ALA A 325 -3.98 15.44 13.91
N ALA A 326 -3.45 14.22 13.74
CA ALA A 326 -2.16 14.01 13.06
C ALA A 326 -2.23 14.39 11.57
N ILE A 327 -3.33 14.04 10.88
CA ILE A 327 -3.59 14.52 9.51
C ILE A 327 -3.65 16.05 9.47
N GLY A 328 -4.33 16.69 10.42
CA GLY A 328 -4.39 18.16 10.51
C GLY A 328 -2.99 18.77 10.59
N ARG A 329 -2.12 18.30 11.49
CA ARG A 329 -0.73 18.78 11.61
C ARG A 329 0.08 18.53 10.33
N LEU A 330 -0.12 17.39 9.67
CA LEU A 330 0.51 17.09 8.38
C LEU A 330 0.06 18.11 7.31
N PHE A 331 -1.24 18.43 7.26
CA PHE A 331 -1.81 19.34 6.28
C PHE A 331 -1.38 20.78 6.54
N ASP A 332 -1.26 21.20 7.81
CA ASP A 332 -0.67 22.49 8.17
C ASP A 332 0.76 22.64 7.62
N LYS A 333 1.59 21.59 7.77
CA LYS A 333 2.95 21.56 7.19
C LYS A 333 2.96 21.60 5.67
N ALA A 334 1.93 21.01 5.04
CA ALA A 334 1.78 20.93 3.59
C ALA A 334 1.08 22.18 2.98
N GLY A 335 0.52 23.05 3.80
CA GLY A 335 -0.30 24.18 3.37
C GLY A 335 -1.61 23.72 2.71
N LEU A 336 -2.18 22.60 3.20
CA LEU A 336 -3.43 22.02 2.70
C LEU A 336 -4.59 22.32 3.64
N PRO A 337 -5.80 22.62 3.12
CA PRO A 337 -6.99 22.77 3.96
C PRO A 337 -7.45 21.43 4.49
N HIS A 338 -7.97 21.39 5.74
CA HIS A 338 -8.47 20.18 6.38
C HIS A 338 -9.74 20.38 7.21
N ASP A 339 -10.35 21.57 7.12
CA ASP A 339 -11.69 21.82 7.62
C ASP A 339 -12.75 21.12 6.77
N LYS A 340 -13.86 20.72 7.40
CA LYS A 340 -14.98 20.15 6.67
C LYS A 340 -15.62 21.21 5.76
N VAL A 341 -16.06 20.77 4.58
CA VAL A 341 -16.87 21.58 3.67
C VAL A 341 -18.33 21.17 3.80
N GLU A 342 -19.24 22.12 3.54
CA GLU A 342 -20.66 21.78 3.39
C GLU A 342 -20.81 20.92 2.14
N GLU A 343 -21.33 19.71 2.29
CA GLU A 343 -21.56 18.81 1.16
C GLU A 343 -22.62 19.43 0.24
N PRO A 344 -22.33 19.72 -1.03
CA PRO A 344 -23.36 20.13 -1.96
C PRO A 344 -24.40 19.01 -2.06
N ALA A 345 -25.70 19.36 -2.15
CA ALA A 345 -26.78 18.40 -2.18
C ALA A 345 -26.51 17.27 -3.16
N PHE A 346 -26.31 16.06 -2.65
CA PHE A 346 -26.05 14.87 -3.47
C PHE A 346 -27.29 14.56 -4.32
N VAL A 347 -27.15 14.65 -5.63
CA VAL A 347 -28.14 14.13 -6.58
C VAL A 347 -27.71 12.71 -6.94
N PRO A 348 -28.46 11.67 -6.54
CA PRO A 348 -28.10 10.29 -6.88
C PRO A 348 -28.15 10.12 -8.40
N GLU A 349 -26.98 9.90 -9.00
CA GLU A 349 -26.90 9.36 -10.34
C GLU A 349 -26.81 7.82 -10.25
N THR A 350 -27.01 7.12 -11.36
CA THR A 350 -27.17 5.65 -11.42
C THR A 350 -26.14 4.89 -10.56
N PRO A 351 -26.54 3.93 -9.72
CA PRO A 351 -25.64 3.22 -8.82
C PRO A 351 -24.52 2.47 -9.55
N VAL A 352 -23.32 2.46 -8.96
CA VAL A 352 -22.14 1.74 -9.48
C VAL A 352 -22.39 0.23 -9.71
N SER A 353 -23.39 -0.34 -9.04
CA SER A 353 -23.80 -1.75 -9.20
C SER A 353 -24.31 -2.12 -10.61
N GLU A 354 -24.68 -1.11 -11.42
CA GLU A 354 -25.20 -1.33 -12.78
C GLU A 354 -24.12 -1.17 -13.88
N LEU A 355 -22.90 -0.71 -13.51
CA LEU A 355 -21.81 -0.59 -14.47
C LEU A 355 -21.19 -1.97 -14.73
N THR A 356 -21.39 -2.49 -15.93
CA THR A 356 -20.80 -3.75 -16.39
C THR A 356 -19.32 -3.59 -16.72
N ARG A 357 -18.60 -4.70 -16.88
CA ARG A 357 -17.18 -4.72 -17.27
C ARG A 357 -16.91 -4.03 -18.61
N ASP A 358 -17.91 -3.97 -19.48
CA ASP A 358 -17.84 -3.38 -20.83
C ASP A 358 -17.89 -1.85 -20.79
N ASP A 359 -18.45 -1.25 -19.72
CA ASP A 359 -18.50 0.21 -19.55
C ASP A 359 -17.12 0.80 -19.22
N ALA A 360 -16.18 -0.04 -18.76
CA ALA A 360 -14.80 0.36 -18.45
C ALA A 360 -13.91 0.57 -19.70
N ASP A 361 -14.32 0.06 -20.85
CA ASP A 361 -13.54 0.16 -22.11
C ASP A 361 -13.73 1.53 -22.82
N THR A 362 -14.68 2.35 -22.37
CA THR A 362 -14.91 3.71 -22.91
C THR A 362 -14.08 4.79 -22.22
N GLY A 363 -13.37 4.48 -21.14
CA GLY A 363 -12.47 5.39 -20.44
C GLY A 363 -11.24 5.74 -21.29
N MET A 364 -10.93 7.03 -21.39
CA MET A 364 -9.78 7.53 -22.15
C MET A 364 -8.48 6.86 -21.70
N ILE A 365 -7.78 6.21 -22.63
CA ILE A 365 -6.45 5.62 -22.40
C ILE A 365 -5.42 6.74 -22.56
N TYR A 366 -4.69 7.06 -21.50
CA TYR A 366 -3.56 7.97 -21.58
C TYR A 366 -2.25 7.18 -21.60
N THR A 367 -1.40 7.46 -22.56
CA THR A 367 -0.04 6.93 -22.64
C THR A 367 0.90 7.98 -22.05
N ILE A 368 1.62 7.65 -21.00
CA ILE A 368 2.71 8.48 -20.48
C ILE A 368 3.95 8.17 -21.31
N ASN A 369 4.40 9.13 -22.11
CA ASN A 369 5.67 9.06 -22.87
C ASN A 369 6.87 9.35 -21.96
#